data_421a8a32c2cecfa9ac7d4cc2537c8d34
#
_entry.id   421a8a32c2cecfa9ac7d4cc2537c8d34
#
_cell.length_a   1.000
_cell.length_b   1.000
_cell.length_c   1.000
_cell.angle_alpha   90.00
_cell.angle_beta   90.00
_cell.angle_gamma   90.00
#
_symmetry.space_group_name_H-M   'P 1'
#
loop_
_entity.id
_entity.type
_entity.pdbx_description
1 polymer ?
#
loop_
_entity_poly.entity_id
_entity_poly.type
_entity_poly.pdbx_seq_one_letter_code
_entity_poly.pdbx_strand_id
1 'polypeptide(L)'
;MESVRVQLSGKRIRANGRIVAAATANNPAFGAHYDLQTDETGATKRFGLTVTLAERERQLAIARDEENMWLVTDHQGERRAAYNGALDIDLVFSPFFNALPIRRLGLHERAESIALPVVYVNVPEMSVDAATVSYTSEGRLDGIKLRSPVASS
;
A
#
# COMPACT_ATOMS: atom_id res chain seq x y z
N MET A 1 -8.56 8.81 -9.94
CA MET A 1 -7.35 9.48 -10.44
C MET A 1 -6.35 9.64 -9.31
N GLU A 2 -5.11 9.28 -9.54
CA GLU A 2 -4.03 9.42 -8.57
C GLU A 2 -2.92 10.31 -9.12
N SER A 3 -2.40 11.20 -8.27
CA SER A 3 -1.13 11.89 -8.57
C SER A 3 -0.18 11.67 -7.40
N VAL A 4 1.09 11.40 -7.70
CA VAL A 4 2.08 11.08 -6.68
C VAL A 4 3.38 11.81 -6.96
N ARG A 5 3.99 12.32 -5.88
CA ARG A 5 5.33 12.90 -5.91
C ARG A 5 6.27 11.95 -5.19
N VAL A 6 7.35 11.56 -5.86
CA VAL A 6 8.25 10.53 -5.36
C VAL A 6 9.68 11.07 -5.28
N GLN A 7 10.35 10.81 -4.16
CA GLN A 7 11.77 11.07 -3.98
C GLN A 7 12.48 9.74 -3.76
N LEU A 8 13.54 9.49 -4.50
CA LEU A 8 14.29 8.24 -4.46
C LEU A 8 15.71 8.48 -3.97
N SER A 9 16.20 7.56 -3.13
CA SER A 9 17.58 7.53 -2.66
C SER A 9 18.00 6.07 -2.53
N GLY A 10 18.64 5.52 -3.55
CA GLY A 10 18.87 4.09 -3.64
C GLY A 10 17.55 3.35 -3.74
N LYS A 11 17.30 2.40 -2.83
CA LYS A 11 16.01 1.71 -2.74
C LYS A 11 15.02 2.46 -1.84
N ARG A 12 15.49 3.47 -1.10
CA ARG A 12 14.64 4.24 -0.20
C ARG A 12 13.69 5.12 -0.99
N ILE A 13 12.41 5.10 -0.59
CA ILE A 13 11.35 5.87 -1.24
C ILE A 13 10.68 6.76 -0.20
N ARG A 14 10.44 8.01 -0.58
CA ARG A 14 9.56 8.92 0.14
C ARG A 14 8.55 9.43 -0.86
N ALA A 15 7.27 9.23 -0.59
CA ALA A 15 6.23 9.58 -1.54
C ALA A 15 5.06 10.29 -0.86
N ASN A 16 4.47 11.22 -1.58
CA ASN A 16 3.21 11.88 -1.20
C ASN A 16 2.26 11.73 -2.38
N GLY A 17 1.07 11.23 -2.11
CA GLY A 17 0.11 11.01 -3.17
C GLY A 17 -1.29 11.50 -2.82
N ARG A 18 -2.08 11.70 -3.85
CA ARG A 18 -3.48 12.12 -3.74
C ARG A 18 -4.32 11.29 -4.68
N ILE A 19 -5.44 10.81 -4.15
CA ILE A 19 -6.42 10.05 -4.90
C ILE A 19 -7.74 10.81 -4.85
N VAL A 20 -8.39 10.94 -6.01
CA VAL A 20 -9.73 11.51 -6.11
C VAL A 20 -10.62 10.46 -6.76
N ALA A 21 -11.70 10.11 -6.09
CA ALA A 21 -12.66 9.12 -6.57
C ALA A 21 -14.05 9.73 -6.64
N ALA A 22 -14.71 9.60 -7.80
CA ALA A 22 -16.08 10.05 -7.99
C ALA A 22 -17.06 9.05 -7.33
N ALA A 23 -18.24 9.55 -6.99
CA ALA A 23 -19.29 8.69 -6.46
C ALA A 23 -19.70 7.63 -7.48
N THR A 24 -19.93 6.41 -6.99
CA THR A 24 -20.46 5.31 -7.77
C THR A 24 -21.80 4.86 -7.18
N ALA A 25 -22.45 3.87 -7.79
CA ALA A 25 -23.69 3.32 -7.26
C ALA A 25 -23.55 2.76 -5.84
N ASN A 26 -22.34 2.28 -5.48
CA ASN A 26 -22.09 1.59 -4.22
C ASN A 26 -21.19 2.37 -3.25
N ASN A 27 -20.52 3.43 -3.70
CA ASN A 27 -19.57 4.16 -2.88
C ASN A 27 -19.72 5.68 -3.05
N PRO A 28 -19.59 6.46 -1.96
CA PRO A 28 -19.59 7.92 -2.06
C PRO A 28 -18.30 8.41 -2.72
N ALA A 29 -18.34 9.65 -3.20
CA ALA A 29 -17.14 10.34 -3.64
C ALA A 29 -16.23 10.58 -2.43
N PHE A 30 -14.92 10.51 -2.64
CA PHE A 30 -13.96 10.81 -1.58
C PHE A 30 -12.67 11.35 -2.17
N GLY A 31 -11.92 12.08 -1.33
CA GLY A 31 -10.53 12.41 -1.58
C GLY A 31 -9.65 11.74 -0.55
N ALA A 32 -8.46 11.37 -0.94
CA ALA A 32 -7.49 10.81 -0.01
C ALA A 32 -6.12 11.37 -0.32
N HIS A 33 -5.33 11.59 0.73
CA HIS A 33 -3.92 11.85 0.53
C HIS A 33 -3.10 10.99 1.48
N TYR A 34 -1.90 10.61 1.03
CA TYR A 34 -1.05 9.73 1.81
C TYR A 34 0.41 10.16 1.77
N ASP A 35 1.12 9.76 2.83
CA ASP A 35 2.56 9.87 2.95
C ASP A 35 3.13 8.48 3.13
N LEU A 36 4.18 8.16 2.39
CA LEU A 36 4.85 6.87 2.47
C LEU A 36 6.35 7.08 2.67
N GLN A 37 6.92 6.29 3.58
CA GLN A 37 8.37 6.21 3.75
C GLN A 37 8.76 4.73 3.81
N THR A 38 9.82 4.38 3.07
CA THR A 38 10.42 3.05 3.16
C THR A 38 11.75 3.15 3.92
N ASP A 39 12.28 1.98 4.30
CA ASP A 39 13.65 1.88 4.78
C ASP A 39 14.63 1.79 3.59
N GLU A 40 15.90 1.56 3.88
CA GLU A 40 16.96 1.48 2.87
C GLU A 40 16.85 0.25 1.96
N THR A 41 16.04 -0.74 2.34
CA THR A 41 15.78 -1.92 1.49
C THR A 41 14.59 -1.73 0.55
N GLY A 42 13.80 -0.67 0.76
CA GLY A 42 12.59 -0.41 0.01
C GLY A 42 11.32 -0.97 0.66
N ALA A 43 11.45 -1.62 1.82
CA ALA A 43 10.29 -2.09 2.58
C ALA A 43 9.59 -0.91 3.27
N THR A 44 8.27 -0.94 3.33
CA THR A 44 7.49 0.14 3.94
C THR A 44 7.82 0.26 5.43
N LYS A 45 8.12 1.46 5.87
CA LYS A 45 8.40 1.78 7.27
C LYS A 45 7.27 2.57 7.91
N ARG A 46 6.75 3.57 7.21
CA ARG A 46 5.66 4.43 7.70
C ARG A 46 4.70 4.78 6.58
N PHE A 47 3.43 4.85 6.93
CA PHE A 47 2.37 5.21 6.02
C PHE A 47 1.31 6.02 6.77
N GLY A 48 1.01 7.20 6.28
CA GLY A 48 -0.07 8.04 6.79
C GLY A 48 -1.12 8.24 5.72
N LEU A 49 -2.38 8.19 6.10
CA LEU A 49 -3.49 8.33 5.18
C LEU A 49 -4.56 9.22 5.78
N THR A 50 -5.05 10.19 5.00
CA THR A 50 -6.20 11.00 5.36
C THR A 50 -7.24 10.85 4.27
N VAL A 51 -8.46 10.48 4.65
CA VAL A 51 -9.60 10.35 3.73
C VAL A 51 -10.62 11.41 4.07
N THR A 52 -11.00 12.20 3.07
CA THR A 52 -12.00 13.27 3.19
C THR A 52 -13.27 12.86 2.47
N LEU A 53 -14.35 12.76 3.22
CA LEU A 53 -15.70 12.56 2.74
C LEU A 53 -16.46 13.88 2.88
N ALA A 54 -17.65 13.98 2.27
CA ALA A 54 -18.43 15.24 2.26
C ALA A 54 -18.65 15.84 3.65
N GLU A 55 -18.82 15.01 4.67
CA GLU A 55 -19.18 15.43 6.02
C GLU A 55 -18.13 15.16 7.09
N ARG A 56 -17.02 14.49 6.75
CA ARG A 56 -16.03 14.09 7.75
C ARG A 56 -14.68 13.76 7.12
N GLU A 57 -13.69 13.77 7.98
CA GLU A 57 -12.33 13.38 7.66
C GLU A 57 -11.90 12.24 8.60
N ARG A 58 -11.18 11.27 8.07
CA ARG A 58 -10.61 10.17 8.85
C ARG A 58 -9.13 10.03 8.57
N GLN A 59 -8.39 9.66 9.62
CA GLN A 59 -6.94 9.49 9.54
C GLN A 59 -6.54 8.10 9.97
N LEU A 60 -5.49 7.59 9.34
CA LEU A 60 -4.89 6.30 9.61
C LEU A 60 -3.38 6.46 9.60
N ALA A 61 -2.72 5.90 10.60
CA ALA A 61 -1.25 5.86 10.65
C ALA A 61 -0.81 4.42 10.83
N ILE A 62 0.14 3.98 10.02
CA ILE A 62 0.70 2.64 10.10
C ILE A 62 2.22 2.75 10.14
N ALA A 63 2.85 2.03 11.06
CA ALA A 63 4.29 1.98 11.17
C ALA A 63 4.75 0.55 11.43
N ARG A 64 5.87 0.15 10.80
CA ARG A 64 6.50 -1.14 11.04
C ARG A 64 7.70 -0.94 11.95
N ASP A 65 7.77 -1.70 13.04
CA ASP A 65 8.87 -1.60 14.00
C ASP A 65 10.06 -2.51 13.62
N GLU A 66 11.09 -2.51 14.44
CA GLU A 66 12.30 -3.28 14.21
C GLU A 66 12.09 -4.79 14.27
N GLU A 67 11.00 -5.24 14.88
CA GLU A 67 10.62 -6.65 14.97
C GLU A 67 9.71 -7.07 13.80
N ASN A 68 9.52 -6.20 12.80
CA ASN A 68 8.63 -6.40 11.66
C ASN A 68 7.16 -6.53 12.05
N MET A 69 6.79 -5.95 13.19
CA MET A 69 5.40 -5.84 13.60
C MET A 69 4.85 -4.50 13.15
N TRP A 70 3.58 -4.50 12.77
CA TRP A 70 2.90 -3.30 12.32
C TRP A 70 2.03 -2.72 13.41
N LEU A 71 2.18 -1.43 13.66
CA LEU A 71 1.30 -0.68 14.56
C LEU A 71 0.35 0.13 13.71
N VAL A 72 -0.95 -0.14 13.89
CA VAL A 72 -2.02 0.53 13.16
C VAL A 72 -2.78 1.42 14.14
N THR A 73 -2.84 2.72 13.84
CA THR A 73 -3.53 3.70 14.67
C THR A 73 -4.63 4.37 13.85
N ASP A 74 -5.86 4.28 14.30
CA ASP A 74 -7.00 4.92 13.66
C ASP A 74 -8.00 5.42 14.72
N HIS A 75 -9.21 5.80 14.29
CA HIS A 75 -10.24 6.30 15.20
C HIS A 75 -10.74 5.27 16.22
N GLN A 76 -10.46 3.99 16.00
CA GLN A 76 -10.83 2.90 16.91
C GLN A 76 -9.73 2.58 17.92
N GLY A 77 -8.56 3.21 17.81
CA GLY A 77 -7.42 3.01 18.71
C GLY A 77 -6.20 2.43 18.01
N GLU A 78 -5.37 1.78 18.79
CA GLU A 78 -4.13 1.18 18.29
C GLU A 78 -4.20 -0.34 18.32
N ARG A 79 -3.59 -0.99 17.32
CA ARG A 79 -3.42 -2.43 17.32
C ARG A 79 -2.10 -2.81 16.69
N ARG A 80 -1.53 -3.91 17.13
CA ARG A 80 -0.22 -4.40 16.67
C ARG A 80 -0.39 -5.81 16.13
N ALA A 81 0.12 -6.05 14.94
CA ALA A 81 0.01 -7.37 14.28
C ALA A 81 1.15 -7.58 13.30
N ALA A 82 1.43 -8.83 12.97
CA ALA A 82 2.49 -9.20 12.05
C ALA A 82 2.08 -9.13 10.58
N TYR A 83 0.79 -9.22 10.28
CA TYR A 83 0.25 -9.29 8.90
C TYR A 83 1.01 -10.29 8.03
N ASN A 84 1.24 -11.49 8.58
CA ASN A 84 1.94 -12.59 7.89
C ASN A 84 3.35 -12.24 7.43
N GLY A 85 4.03 -11.34 8.14
CA GLY A 85 5.38 -10.92 7.79
C GLY A 85 5.46 -9.94 6.62
N ALA A 86 4.35 -9.25 6.31
CA ALA A 86 4.30 -8.28 5.21
C ALA A 86 5.36 -7.18 5.36
N LEU A 87 5.93 -6.76 4.25
CA LEU A 87 6.89 -5.65 4.16
C LEU A 87 6.37 -4.50 3.31
N ASP A 88 5.20 -4.66 2.71
CA ASP A 88 4.62 -3.66 1.82
C ASP A 88 3.18 -3.40 2.17
N ILE A 89 2.74 -2.16 1.89
CA ILE A 89 1.33 -1.78 1.95
C ILE A 89 0.77 -1.85 0.53
N ASP A 90 -0.47 -2.29 0.40
CA ASP A 90 -1.24 -2.20 -0.83
C ASP A 90 -2.47 -1.34 -0.55
N LEU A 91 -2.50 -0.16 -1.15
CA LEU A 91 -3.61 0.78 -1.00
C LEU A 91 -4.54 0.64 -2.20
N VAL A 92 -5.81 0.36 -1.94
CA VAL A 92 -6.81 0.24 -3.00
C VAL A 92 -6.90 1.55 -3.80
N PHE A 93 -7.14 1.46 -5.10
CA PHE A 93 -7.18 2.58 -6.05
C PHE A 93 -5.84 3.29 -6.28
N SER A 94 -4.73 2.74 -5.78
CA SER A 94 -3.40 3.33 -5.96
C SER A 94 -2.47 2.36 -6.70
N PRO A 95 -2.35 2.47 -8.02
CA PRO A 95 -1.39 1.66 -8.78
C PRO A 95 0.06 1.86 -8.33
N PHE A 96 0.38 3.02 -7.77
CA PHE A 96 1.72 3.31 -7.27
C PHE A 96 2.21 2.26 -6.26
N PHE A 97 1.32 1.77 -5.38
CA PHE A 97 1.73 0.82 -4.34
C PHE A 97 2.14 -0.54 -4.91
N ASN A 98 1.74 -0.89 -6.11
CA ASN A 98 2.20 -2.11 -6.77
C ASN A 98 3.68 -2.02 -7.18
N ALA A 99 4.20 -0.82 -7.37
CA ALA A 99 5.59 -0.62 -7.72
C ALA A 99 6.55 -0.91 -6.56
N LEU A 100 6.09 -0.86 -5.33
CA LEU A 100 6.93 -1.02 -4.15
C LEU A 100 7.59 -2.40 -4.08
N PRO A 101 6.84 -3.52 -4.08
CA PRO A 101 7.49 -4.84 -4.07
C PRO A 101 8.18 -5.17 -5.39
N ILE A 102 7.66 -4.68 -6.52
CA ILE A 102 8.29 -4.89 -7.82
C ILE A 102 9.70 -4.31 -7.82
N ARG A 103 9.85 -3.08 -7.34
CA ARG A 103 11.14 -2.42 -7.27
C ARG A 103 12.06 -3.02 -6.21
N ARG A 104 11.53 -3.28 -5.02
CA ARG A 104 12.31 -3.84 -3.91
C ARG A 104 12.92 -5.19 -4.27
N LEU A 105 12.17 -6.04 -4.96
CA LEU A 105 12.58 -7.40 -5.32
C LEU A 105 13.19 -7.50 -6.72
N GLY A 106 13.16 -6.42 -7.51
CA GLY A 106 13.67 -6.44 -8.87
C GLY A 106 12.89 -7.37 -9.79
N LEU A 107 11.57 -7.48 -9.60
CA LEU A 107 10.73 -8.44 -10.35
C LEU A 107 10.71 -8.17 -11.85
N HIS A 108 10.89 -6.91 -12.27
CA HIS A 108 10.93 -6.56 -13.68
C HIS A 108 12.18 -7.08 -14.40
N GLU A 109 13.20 -7.54 -13.65
CA GLU A 109 14.44 -8.08 -14.19
C GLU A 109 14.47 -9.60 -14.18
N ARG A 110 13.43 -10.26 -13.66
CA ARG A 110 13.39 -11.71 -13.47
C ARG A 110 12.09 -12.29 -14.01
N ALA A 111 12.19 -13.42 -14.72
CA ALA A 111 11.01 -14.16 -15.18
C ALA A 111 10.57 -15.14 -14.09
N GLU A 112 9.72 -14.68 -13.19
CA GLU A 112 9.21 -15.54 -12.11
C GLU A 112 7.82 -15.11 -11.66
N SER A 113 7.15 -16.00 -10.95
CA SER A 113 5.89 -15.71 -10.26
C SER A 113 6.15 -15.74 -8.77
N ILE A 114 5.61 -14.76 -8.04
CA ILE A 114 5.77 -14.69 -6.59
C ILE A 114 4.46 -14.20 -5.96
N ALA A 115 4.12 -14.79 -4.82
CA ALA A 115 3.02 -14.35 -3.98
C ALA A 115 3.59 -13.72 -2.71
N LEU A 116 3.12 -12.51 -2.38
CA LEU A 116 3.65 -11.73 -1.26
C LEU A 116 2.55 -11.35 -0.29
N PRO A 117 2.81 -11.46 1.03
CA PRO A 117 1.91 -10.88 2.01
C PRO A 117 2.00 -9.36 1.95
N VAL A 118 0.87 -8.70 2.09
CA VAL A 118 0.77 -7.24 2.13
C VAL A 118 -0.17 -6.81 3.23
N VAL A 119 -0.02 -5.57 3.68
CA VAL A 119 -0.99 -4.89 4.52
C VAL A 119 -1.94 -4.18 3.57
N TYR A 120 -3.18 -4.70 3.44
CA TYR A 120 -4.15 -4.21 2.48
C TYR A 120 -5.03 -3.14 3.13
N VAL A 121 -5.04 -1.95 2.55
CA VAL A 121 -5.78 -0.80 3.06
C VAL A 121 -6.91 -0.46 2.10
N ASN A 122 -8.15 -0.52 2.59
CA ASN A 122 -9.33 -0.14 1.85
C ASN A 122 -9.77 1.27 2.19
N VAL A 123 -10.15 2.03 1.18
CA VAL A 123 -10.76 3.35 1.33
C VAL A 123 -12.07 3.38 0.54
N PRO A 124 -13.08 4.13 0.97
CA PRO A 124 -13.08 5.07 2.10
C PRO A 124 -13.32 4.44 3.47
N GLU A 125 -13.47 3.12 3.58
CA GLU A 125 -13.83 2.41 4.81
C GLU A 125 -12.74 2.48 5.87
N MET A 126 -11.49 2.66 5.47
CA MET A 126 -10.31 2.66 6.34
C MET A 126 -10.06 1.32 7.03
N SER A 127 -10.43 0.21 6.36
CA SER A 127 -10.11 -1.12 6.88
C SER A 127 -8.67 -1.51 6.54
N VAL A 128 -8.03 -2.23 7.45
CA VAL A 128 -6.65 -2.68 7.33
C VAL A 128 -6.63 -4.19 7.57
N ASP A 129 -6.25 -4.95 6.55
CA ASP A 129 -6.32 -6.42 6.59
C ASP A 129 -5.06 -7.04 6.04
N ALA A 130 -4.78 -8.26 6.49
CA ALA A 130 -3.75 -9.08 5.86
C ALA A 130 -4.27 -9.62 4.53
N ALA A 131 -3.45 -9.54 3.49
CA ALA A 131 -3.81 -10.04 2.16
C ALA A 131 -2.56 -10.59 1.46
N THR A 132 -2.77 -11.29 0.36
CA THR A 132 -1.70 -11.81 -0.47
C THR A 132 -1.90 -11.31 -1.90
N VAL A 133 -0.84 -10.78 -2.49
CA VAL A 133 -0.84 -10.31 -3.87
C VAL A 133 0.13 -11.15 -4.67
N SER A 134 -0.28 -11.61 -5.85
CA SER A 134 0.55 -12.40 -6.73
C SER A 134 1.06 -11.55 -7.88
N TYR A 135 2.35 -11.65 -8.15
CA TYR A 135 3.02 -10.98 -9.26
C TYR A 135 3.60 -12.02 -10.19
N THR A 136 3.42 -11.84 -11.49
CA THR A 136 4.05 -12.69 -12.50
C THR A 136 4.82 -11.79 -13.46
N SER A 137 6.12 -12.04 -13.57
CA SER A 137 7.01 -11.28 -14.44
C SER A 137 7.54 -12.17 -15.55
N GLU A 138 7.60 -11.63 -16.77
CA GLU A 138 8.23 -12.30 -17.92
C GLU A 138 9.67 -11.85 -18.13
N GLY A 139 10.26 -11.14 -17.16
CA GLY A 139 11.62 -10.63 -17.24
C GLY A 139 11.74 -9.35 -18.05
N ARG A 140 10.64 -8.66 -18.34
CA ARG A 140 10.61 -7.39 -19.09
C ARG A 140 9.88 -6.33 -18.28
N LEU A 141 10.21 -5.06 -18.51
CA LEU A 141 9.58 -3.94 -17.78
C LEU A 141 8.05 -3.88 -17.94
N ASP A 142 7.54 -4.31 -19.07
CA ASP A 142 6.11 -4.33 -19.37
C ASP A 142 5.45 -5.69 -19.14
N GLY A 143 6.21 -6.67 -18.66
CA GLY A 143 5.75 -8.05 -18.52
C GLY A 143 5.23 -8.44 -17.15
N ILE A 144 4.97 -7.47 -16.26
CA ILE A 144 4.50 -7.76 -14.92
C ILE A 144 2.98 -7.78 -14.90
N LYS A 145 2.43 -8.90 -14.44
CA LYS A 145 0.98 -9.08 -14.28
C LYS A 145 0.64 -9.15 -12.80
N LEU A 146 -0.41 -8.45 -12.43
CA LEU A 146 -0.87 -8.34 -11.07
C LEU A 146 -2.21 -9.04 -10.92
N ARG A 147 -2.33 -9.88 -9.89
CA ARG A 147 -3.61 -10.45 -9.48
C ARG A 147 -4.15 -9.68 -8.30
N SER A 148 -5.48 -9.59 -8.21
CA SER A 148 -6.14 -8.91 -7.10
C SER A 148 -5.74 -9.53 -5.77
N PRO A 149 -5.64 -8.72 -4.69
CA PRO A 149 -5.35 -9.25 -3.37
C PRO A 149 -6.41 -10.25 -2.91
N VAL A 150 -5.94 -11.27 -2.20
CA VAL A 150 -6.81 -12.27 -1.57
C VAL A 150 -6.64 -12.15 -0.07
N ALA A 151 -7.75 -12.00 0.67
CA ALA A 151 -7.70 -11.87 2.12
C ALA A 151 -7.12 -13.14 2.75
N SER A 152 -6.21 -12.94 3.72
CA SER A 152 -5.62 -14.02 4.49
C SER A 152 -6.44 -14.25 5.76
N SER A 153 -6.75 -15.48 6.03
CA SER A 153 -7.47 -15.88 7.25
C SER A 153 -6.50 -16.25 8.37
#